data_e8407ceb7b6e1f5960b079cef70c30e7
#
_entry.id   e8407ceb7b6e1f5960b079cef70c30e7
#
_cell.length_a   1.000
_cell.length_b   1.000
_cell.length_c   1.000
_cell.angle_alpha   90.00
_cell.angle_beta   90.00
_cell.angle_gamma   90.00
#
_symmetry.space_group_name_H-M   'P 1'
#
loop_
_entity.id
_entity.type
_entity.pdbx_description
1 polymer ?
#
loop_
_entity_poly.entity_id
_entity_poly.type
_entity_poly.pdbx_seq_one_letter_code
_entity_poly.pdbx_strand_id
1 'polypeptide(L)'
;MDFENDNPELRSAHVVVVGNEKGGAGKSTLSIHIAVALLKSGHKVACIDLDTRQQTLSRFFENRASWSHHASFPIELPHHCAMGRGESNDVQANEAEEFAAFAQAISDVEHDYEFVIIDTPASDSYLMRLAHSLADTLVSPLNDSYIDVDVFSRVHHDRNRRGAVAHYADLVLQARRKRRIVDNGVIDWVMVRNRMASLSSNNAKQIAVSLGRLSRELGFRTADGLHDRVIFRELFPIGLTALDPIEEGAINGALTTSQLSARREVDDLVKALALPTRLPGVEHMESRRLWRDRVVGYYKELATEPVEPAH
;
A
#
# COMPACT_ATOMS: atom_id res chain seq x y z
N MET A 1 0.05 -5.29 -35.19
CA MET A 1 0.50 -3.88 -35.18
C MET A 1 -0.70 -3.05 -34.81
N ASP A 2 -0.93 -2.87 -33.55
CA ASP A 2 -2.05 -2.04 -33.06
C ASP A 2 -1.46 -0.96 -32.18
N PHE A 3 -1.21 0.21 -32.83
CA PHE A 3 -0.76 1.45 -32.20
C PHE A 3 -1.94 2.33 -31.74
N GLU A 4 -3.12 1.74 -31.48
CA GLU A 4 -4.36 2.53 -31.27
C GLU A 4 -4.67 2.89 -29.82
N ASN A 5 -3.79 2.65 -28.84
CA ASN A 5 -4.11 2.95 -27.43
C ASN A 5 -3.02 3.74 -26.69
N ASP A 6 -2.36 4.67 -27.38
CA ASP A 6 -1.30 5.50 -26.77
C ASP A 6 -1.79 6.90 -26.36
N ASN A 7 -3.11 7.10 -26.25
CA ASN A 7 -3.68 8.33 -25.73
C ASN A 7 -3.61 8.33 -24.20
N PRO A 8 -2.81 9.21 -23.56
CA PRO A 8 -2.71 9.30 -22.10
C PRO A 8 -4.06 9.54 -21.42
N GLU A 9 -4.99 10.23 -22.07
CA GLU A 9 -6.33 10.52 -21.57
C GLU A 9 -7.21 9.27 -21.41
N LEU A 10 -6.81 8.12 -21.97
CA LEU A 10 -7.54 6.86 -21.90
C LEU A 10 -6.92 5.86 -20.92
N ARG A 11 -6.00 6.29 -20.07
CA ARG A 11 -5.30 5.44 -19.10
C ARG A 11 -5.61 5.88 -17.69
N SER A 12 -5.68 4.92 -16.78
CA SER A 12 -5.76 5.15 -15.34
C SER A 12 -4.69 4.33 -14.63
N ALA A 13 -4.01 4.94 -13.67
CA ALA A 13 -2.97 4.27 -12.90
C ALA A 13 -3.49 3.03 -12.18
N HIS A 14 -2.65 2.00 -12.08
CA HIS A 14 -2.90 0.86 -11.20
C HIS A 14 -2.61 1.24 -9.76
N VAL A 15 -3.61 1.17 -8.89
CA VAL A 15 -3.51 1.59 -7.50
C VAL A 15 -3.13 0.41 -6.61
N VAL A 16 -1.96 0.50 -6.00
CA VAL A 16 -1.46 -0.44 -4.99
C VAL A 16 -1.59 0.19 -3.62
N VAL A 17 -2.45 -0.37 -2.78
CA VAL A 17 -2.62 0.08 -1.40
C VAL A 17 -1.89 -0.86 -0.46
N VAL A 18 -1.05 -0.32 0.41
CA VAL A 18 -0.38 -1.11 1.46
C VAL A 18 -1.07 -0.81 2.79
N GLY A 19 -1.83 -1.78 3.27
CA GLY A 19 -2.73 -1.59 4.42
C GLY A 19 -2.76 -2.75 5.41
N ASN A 20 -2.77 -2.40 6.69
CA ASN A 20 -3.04 -3.28 7.83
C ASN A 20 -3.23 -2.42 9.07
N GLU A 21 -4.17 -2.76 9.95
CA GLU A 21 -4.40 -2.06 11.22
C GLU A 21 -3.25 -2.23 12.22
N LYS A 22 -2.43 -3.26 12.05
CA LYS A 22 -1.33 -3.53 12.97
C LYS A 22 -0.17 -2.56 12.77
N GLY A 23 0.20 -1.87 13.84
CA GLY A 23 1.42 -1.07 13.90
C GLY A 23 2.67 -1.94 13.77
N GLY A 24 3.70 -1.43 13.09
CA GLY A 24 4.97 -2.14 12.96
C GLY A 24 4.97 -3.38 12.04
N ALA A 25 3.91 -3.63 11.28
CA ALA A 25 3.87 -4.72 10.30
C ALA A 25 4.77 -4.49 9.07
N GLY A 26 5.29 -3.27 8.90
CA GLY A 26 6.20 -2.90 7.81
C GLY A 26 5.50 -2.35 6.57
N LYS A 27 4.32 -1.74 6.73
CA LYS A 27 3.57 -1.10 5.62
C LYS A 27 4.43 -0.14 4.83
N SER A 28 4.91 0.92 5.47
CA SER A 28 5.73 1.94 4.80
C SER A 28 7.03 1.37 4.21
N THR A 29 7.63 0.37 4.87
CA THR A 29 8.81 -0.31 4.32
C THR A 29 8.46 -1.02 3.01
N LEU A 30 7.33 -1.72 2.94
CA LEU A 30 6.88 -2.37 1.70
C LEU A 30 6.50 -1.34 0.64
N SER A 31 5.76 -0.28 1.02
CA SER A 31 5.39 0.82 0.11
C SER A 31 6.61 1.44 -0.56
N ILE A 32 7.65 1.73 0.22
CA ILE A 32 8.94 2.27 -0.27
C ILE A 32 9.60 1.32 -1.26
N HIS A 33 9.75 0.04 -0.89
CA HIS A 33 10.49 -0.91 -1.74
C HIS A 33 9.72 -1.27 -3.01
N ILE A 34 8.39 -1.35 -2.97
CA ILE A 34 7.55 -1.54 -4.15
C ILE A 34 7.69 -0.33 -5.08
N ALA A 35 7.58 0.90 -4.54
CA ALA A 35 7.70 2.12 -5.33
C ALA A 35 9.07 2.22 -6.01
N VAL A 36 10.16 2.02 -5.25
CA VAL A 36 11.52 2.09 -5.79
C VAL A 36 11.78 0.99 -6.83
N ALA A 37 11.28 -0.23 -6.62
CA ALA A 37 11.42 -1.32 -7.59
C ALA A 37 10.71 -1.00 -8.92
N LEU A 38 9.51 -0.43 -8.87
CA LEU A 38 8.77 0.01 -10.06
C LEU A 38 9.50 1.15 -10.78
N LEU A 39 10.02 2.15 -10.06
CA LEU A 39 10.83 3.22 -10.62
C LEU A 39 12.09 2.67 -11.31
N LYS A 40 12.81 1.75 -10.68
CA LYS A 40 13.99 1.06 -11.25
C LYS A 40 13.65 0.22 -12.49
N SER A 41 12.41 -0.22 -12.60
CA SER A 41 11.90 -0.91 -13.80
C SER A 41 11.44 0.05 -14.90
N GLY A 42 11.61 1.36 -14.72
CA GLY A 42 11.28 2.41 -15.70
C GLY A 42 9.84 2.87 -15.69
N HIS A 43 9.04 2.49 -14.69
CA HIS A 43 7.66 2.95 -14.57
C HIS A 43 7.55 4.35 -13.98
N LYS A 44 6.51 5.08 -14.38
CA LYS A 44 6.10 6.32 -13.73
C LYS A 44 5.28 6.00 -12.48
N VAL A 45 5.78 6.42 -11.32
CA VAL A 45 5.18 6.09 -10.02
C VAL A 45 4.82 7.35 -9.26
N ALA A 46 3.59 7.40 -8.73
CA ALA A 46 3.18 8.35 -7.70
C ALA A 46 3.04 7.64 -6.34
N CYS A 47 3.30 8.36 -5.27
CA CYS A 47 3.17 7.88 -3.89
C CYS A 47 2.30 8.82 -3.08
N ILE A 48 1.35 8.27 -2.32
CA ILE A 48 0.47 9.01 -1.41
C ILE A 48 0.66 8.46 0.01
N ASP A 49 1.07 9.32 0.94
CA ASP A 49 1.23 8.97 2.35
C ASP A 49 0.00 9.41 3.14
N LEU A 50 -0.81 8.45 3.59
CA LEU A 50 -2.01 8.70 4.40
C LEU A 50 -1.72 8.65 5.92
N ASP A 51 -0.51 8.27 6.34
CA ASP A 51 -0.13 8.30 7.76
C ASP A 51 0.34 9.72 8.15
N THR A 52 -0.61 10.62 8.34
CA THR A 52 -0.36 12.03 8.67
C THR A 52 0.41 12.23 9.98
N ARG A 53 0.52 11.20 10.83
CA ARG A 53 1.25 11.25 12.10
C ARG A 53 2.70 10.84 11.95
N GLN A 54 2.94 9.70 11.29
CA GLN A 54 4.28 9.14 11.19
C GLN A 54 5.01 9.65 9.95
N GLN A 55 4.30 9.87 8.84
CA GLN A 55 4.84 10.37 7.57
C GLN A 55 6.12 9.62 7.14
N THR A 56 6.11 8.30 7.32
CA THR A 56 7.31 7.48 7.11
C THR A 56 7.69 7.41 5.63
N LEU A 57 6.70 7.24 4.76
CA LEU A 57 6.90 7.23 3.31
C LEU A 57 7.41 8.59 2.83
N SER A 58 6.81 9.67 3.31
CA SER A 58 7.17 11.05 2.99
C SER A 58 8.61 11.35 3.35
N ARG A 59 9.00 11.09 4.60
CA ARG A 59 10.37 11.31 5.07
C ARG A 59 11.41 10.52 4.27
N PHE A 60 11.08 9.30 3.87
CA PHE A 60 12.00 8.52 3.05
C PHE A 60 12.26 9.18 1.70
N PHE A 61 11.24 9.64 0.99
CA PHE A 61 11.42 10.27 -0.32
C PHE A 61 12.02 11.66 -0.24
N GLU A 62 11.78 12.42 0.84
CA GLU A 62 12.51 13.65 1.14
C GLU A 62 14.00 13.38 1.36
N ASN A 63 14.35 12.37 2.15
CA ASN A 63 15.73 11.95 2.36
C ASN A 63 16.38 11.51 1.03
N ARG A 64 15.62 10.76 0.19
CA ARG A 64 16.07 10.29 -1.12
C ARG A 64 16.39 11.44 -2.06
N ALA A 65 15.52 12.43 -2.13
CA ALA A 65 15.76 13.63 -2.93
C ALA A 65 16.96 14.43 -2.43
N SER A 66 17.08 14.60 -1.12
CA SER A 66 18.19 15.27 -0.47
C SER A 66 19.51 14.55 -0.74
N TRP A 67 19.56 13.23 -0.60
CA TRP A 67 20.75 12.44 -0.89
C TRP A 67 21.18 12.56 -2.36
N SER A 68 20.25 12.42 -3.30
CA SER A 68 20.52 12.57 -4.74
C SER A 68 21.16 13.93 -5.07
N HIS A 69 20.64 14.97 -4.45
CA HIS A 69 21.19 16.33 -4.62
C HIS A 69 22.60 16.47 -4.05
N HIS A 70 22.82 16.02 -2.80
CA HIS A 70 24.13 16.17 -2.13
C HIS A 70 25.21 15.26 -2.74
N ALA A 71 24.85 14.05 -3.13
CA ALA A 71 25.78 13.12 -3.77
C ALA A 71 26.07 13.49 -5.23
N SER A 72 25.33 14.44 -5.81
CA SER A 72 25.37 14.75 -7.24
C SER A 72 25.20 13.48 -8.11
N PHE A 73 24.43 12.53 -7.60
CA PHE A 73 24.16 11.25 -8.24
C PHE A 73 22.64 11.12 -8.48
N PRO A 74 22.19 11.12 -9.74
CA PRO A 74 20.78 11.05 -10.06
C PRO A 74 20.21 9.66 -9.71
N ILE A 75 19.16 9.65 -8.91
CA ILE A 75 18.35 8.46 -8.62
C ILE A 75 16.89 8.74 -8.90
N GLU A 76 16.14 7.70 -9.22
CA GLU A 76 14.73 7.80 -9.55
C GLU A 76 13.92 8.25 -8.32
N LEU A 77 13.00 9.19 -8.53
CA LEU A 77 12.09 9.72 -7.53
C LEU A 77 10.63 9.56 -8.02
N PRO A 78 9.70 9.16 -7.14
CA PRO A 78 8.28 9.20 -7.48
C PRO A 78 7.76 10.64 -7.41
N HIS A 79 6.62 10.89 -8.02
CA HIS A 79 5.79 12.01 -7.60
C HIS A 79 5.23 11.68 -6.21
N HIS A 80 5.42 12.55 -5.25
CA HIS A 80 5.10 12.26 -3.87
C HIS A 80 4.13 13.30 -3.29
N CYS A 81 3.02 12.82 -2.73
CA CYS A 81 2.00 13.61 -2.05
C CYS A 81 1.90 13.18 -0.59
N ALA A 82 2.17 14.10 0.33
CA ALA A 82 1.86 13.92 1.74
C ALA A 82 0.48 14.52 2.04
N MET A 83 -0.35 13.76 2.75
CA MET A 83 -1.65 14.27 3.19
C MET A 83 -1.51 15.15 4.42
N GLY A 84 -2.21 16.27 4.42
CA GLY A 84 -2.40 17.11 5.62
C GLY A 84 -3.37 16.45 6.59
N ARG A 85 -3.28 16.82 7.86
CA ARG A 85 -4.27 16.46 8.88
C ARG A 85 -5.30 17.57 8.99
N GLY A 86 -6.59 17.20 9.07
CA GLY A 86 -7.65 18.16 9.42
C GLY A 86 -7.41 18.78 10.81
N GLU A 87 -7.54 20.07 10.92
CA GLU A 87 -7.27 20.84 12.15
C GLU A 87 -8.56 21.25 12.89
N SER A 88 -9.74 20.87 12.38
CA SER A 88 -11.02 21.17 13.00
C SER A 88 -11.24 20.35 14.28
N ASN A 89 -12.00 20.90 15.23
CA ASN A 89 -12.51 20.16 16.39
C ASN A 89 -13.71 19.26 16.04
N ASP A 90 -14.27 19.41 14.85
CA ASP A 90 -15.37 18.61 14.33
C ASP A 90 -14.83 17.42 13.52
N VAL A 91 -15.17 16.21 13.94
CA VAL A 91 -14.73 14.96 13.30
C VAL A 91 -15.27 14.87 11.87
N GLN A 92 -16.53 15.23 11.65
CA GLN A 92 -17.15 15.15 10.31
C GLN A 92 -16.53 16.16 9.35
N ALA A 93 -16.23 17.38 9.82
CA ALA A 93 -15.54 18.38 9.03
C ALA A 93 -14.14 17.92 8.63
N ASN A 94 -13.38 17.31 9.55
CA ASN A 94 -12.07 16.75 9.27
C ASN A 94 -12.14 15.61 8.26
N GLU A 95 -13.10 14.67 8.41
CA GLU A 95 -13.28 13.57 7.46
C GLU A 95 -13.63 14.08 6.05
N ALA A 96 -14.45 15.11 5.94
CA ALA A 96 -14.81 15.73 4.65
C ALA A 96 -13.60 16.43 4.01
N GLU A 97 -12.79 17.13 4.79
CA GLU A 97 -11.57 17.79 4.33
C GLU A 97 -10.51 16.78 3.89
N GLU A 98 -10.24 15.76 4.71
CA GLU A 98 -9.32 14.66 4.39
C GLU A 98 -9.77 13.89 3.15
N PHE A 99 -11.08 13.68 2.98
CA PHE A 99 -11.63 13.08 1.78
C PHE A 99 -11.38 13.93 0.54
N ALA A 100 -11.69 15.23 0.61
CA ALA A 100 -11.52 16.13 -0.53
C ALA A 100 -10.04 16.19 -0.95
N ALA A 101 -9.12 16.27 0.02
CA ALA A 101 -7.70 16.25 -0.23
C ALA A 101 -7.23 14.94 -0.86
N PHE A 102 -7.73 13.79 -0.37
CA PHE A 102 -7.41 12.48 -0.94
C PHE A 102 -7.95 12.32 -2.36
N ALA A 103 -9.21 12.72 -2.60
CA ALA A 103 -9.81 12.67 -3.92
C ALA A 103 -9.06 13.54 -4.93
N GLN A 104 -8.60 14.72 -4.49
CA GLN A 104 -7.77 15.61 -5.31
C GLN A 104 -6.42 14.97 -5.61
N ALA A 105 -5.73 14.44 -4.61
CA ALA A 105 -4.43 13.78 -4.80
C ALA A 105 -4.50 12.61 -5.79
N ILE A 106 -5.57 11.82 -5.76
CA ILE A 106 -5.80 10.76 -6.74
C ILE A 106 -6.04 11.33 -8.13
N SER A 107 -6.90 12.36 -8.24
CA SER A 107 -7.21 13.00 -9.54
C SER A 107 -5.97 13.58 -10.20
N ASP A 108 -5.05 14.13 -9.42
CA ASP A 108 -3.82 14.76 -9.92
C ASP A 108 -2.81 13.73 -10.49
N VAL A 109 -2.92 12.46 -10.08
CA VAL A 109 -1.93 11.44 -10.46
C VAL A 109 -2.48 10.31 -11.32
N GLU A 110 -3.80 10.10 -11.36
CA GLU A 110 -4.38 8.88 -11.96
C GLU A 110 -4.16 8.75 -13.48
N HIS A 111 -3.91 9.83 -14.21
CA HIS A 111 -3.72 9.82 -15.66
C HIS A 111 -2.25 9.97 -16.10
N ASP A 112 -1.41 10.55 -15.25
CA ASP A 112 -0.01 10.87 -15.59
C ASP A 112 0.97 9.78 -15.16
N TYR A 113 0.56 8.90 -14.25
CA TYR A 113 1.39 7.84 -13.67
C TYR A 113 0.83 6.46 -14.00
N GLU A 114 1.74 5.48 -14.04
CA GLU A 114 1.38 4.08 -14.31
C GLU A 114 0.95 3.37 -13.02
N PHE A 115 1.59 3.71 -11.92
CA PHE A 115 1.30 3.15 -10.60
C PHE A 115 1.11 4.26 -9.57
N VAL A 116 0.13 4.07 -8.70
CA VAL A 116 -0.06 4.89 -7.50
C VAL A 116 0.09 3.99 -6.28
N ILE A 117 1.09 4.25 -5.46
CA ILE A 117 1.35 3.51 -4.22
C ILE A 117 0.79 4.32 -3.05
N ILE A 118 -0.13 3.72 -2.30
CA ILE A 118 -0.76 4.37 -1.15
C ILE A 118 -0.33 3.68 0.13
N ASP A 119 0.36 4.39 1.02
CA ASP A 119 0.71 3.93 2.36
C ASP A 119 -0.36 4.36 3.37
N THR A 120 -0.89 3.40 4.16
CA THR A 120 -2.00 3.67 5.07
C THR A 120 -1.55 3.69 6.54
N PRO A 121 -2.25 4.47 7.41
CA PRO A 121 -1.97 4.46 8.84
C PRO A 121 -2.21 3.08 9.48
N ALA A 122 -1.64 2.90 10.68
CA ALA A 122 -1.82 1.68 11.48
C ALA A 122 -3.06 1.80 12.39
N SER A 123 -4.20 2.14 11.83
CA SER A 123 -5.46 2.27 12.57
C SER A 123 -6.63 2.08 11.62
N ASP A 124 -7.75 1.62 12.15
CA ASP A 124 -9.01 1.64 11.43
C ASP A 124 -9.49 3.08 11.32
N SER A 125 -9.07 3.76 10.27
CA SER A 125 -9.45 5.13 9.96
C SER A 125 -10.32 5.17 8.71
N TYR A 126 -11.07 6.26 8.60
CA TYR A 126 -11.84 6.55 7.42
C TYR A 126 -10.99 6.53 6.13
N LEU A 127 -9.84 7.21 6.15
CA LEU A 127 -8.92 7.24 5.00
C LEU A 127 -8.39 5.85 4.62
N MET A 128 -8.09 4.98 5.61
CA MET A 128 -7.67 3.60 5.33
C MET A 128 -8.78 2.83 4.62
N ARG A 129 -10.03 2.91 5.10
CA ARG A 129 -11.18 2.23 4.46
C ARG A 129 -11.44 2.75 3.05
N LEU A 130 -11.26 4.04 2.84
CA LEU A 130 -11.40 4.69 1.54
C LEU A 130 -10.34 4.18 0.57
N ALA A 131 -9.06 4.21 0.98
CA ALA A 131 -7.95 3.69 0.19
C ALA A 131 -8.15 2.22 -0.18
N HIS A 132 -8.57 1.37 0.79
CA HIS A 132 -8.87 -0.04 0.52
C HIS A 132 -9.94 -0.20 -0.57
N SER A 133 -10.99 0.63 -0.57
CA SER A 133 -12.05 0.56 -1.57
C SER A 133 -11.61 1.04 -2.96
N LEU A 134 -10.50 1.78 -3.05
CA LEU A 134 -9.90 2.27 -4.29
C LEU A 134 -8.89 1.27 -4.88
N ALA A 135 -8.35 0.37 -4.08
CA ALA A 135 -7.26 -0.51 -4.46
C ALA A 135 -7.60 -1.41 -5.67
N ASP A 136 -6.66 -1.54 -6.59
CA ASP A 136 -6.65 -2.64 -7.56
C ASP A 136 -5.88 -3.83 -6.98
N THR A 137 -4.74 -3.54 -6.34
CA THR A 137 -4.00 -4.51 -5.52
C THR A 137 -3.92 -4.00 -4.08
N LEU A 138 -4.40 -4.80 -3.13
CA LEU A 138 -4.28 -4.52 -1.70
C LEU A 138 -3.20 -5.44 -1.11
N VAL A 139 -2.11 -4.86 -0.66
CA VAL A 139 -0.98 -5.55 -0.02
C VAL A 139 -1.12 -5.43 1.48
N SER A 140 -1.30 -6.55 2.17
CA SER A 140 -1.47 -6.57 3.62
C SER A 140 -0.29 -7.29 4.27
N PRO A 141 0.69 -6.55 4.84
CA PRO A 141 1.81 -7.16 5.54
C PRO A 141 1.36 -7.80 6.86
N LEU A 142 1.83 -9.02 7.09
CA LEU A 142 1.63 -9.77 8.32
C LEU A 142 3.00 -10.17 8.87
N ASN A 143 3.26 -9.89 10.15
CA ASN A 143 4.51 -10.37 10.75
C ASN A 143 4.50 -11.89 10.83
N ASP A 144 5.65 -12.50 10.56
CA ASP A 144 5.85 -13.94 10.63
C ASP A 144 5.89 -14.41 12.12
N SER A 145 4.83 -14.08 12.87
CA SER A 145 4.65 -14.49 14.25
C SER A 145 3.42 -15.39 14.37
N TYR A 146 3.55 -16.45 15.16
CA TYR A 146 2.45 -17.37 15.42
C TYR A 146 1.20 -16.69 15.99
N ILE A 147 1.40 -15.62 16.77
CA ILE A 147 0.32 -14.84 17.37
C ILE A 147 -0.55 -14.19 16.31
N ASP A 148 0.04 -13.70 15.22
CA ASP A 148 -0.69 -13.00 14.16
C ASP A 148 -1.55 -13.99 13.35
N VAL A 149 -1.08 -15.21 13.16
CA VAL A 149 -1.83 -16.26 12.42
C VAL A 149 -2.86 -16.97 13.30
N ASP A 150 -2.56 -17.17 14.60
CA ASP A 150 -3.51 -17.78 15.53
C ASP A 150 -4.76 -16.91 15.74
N VAL A 151 -4.60 -15.60 15.69
CA VAL A 151 -5.73 -14.67 15.72
C VAL A 151 -6.63 -14.84 14.49
N PHE A 152 -6.09 -15.14 13.30
CA PHE A 152 -6.88 -15.49 12.10
C PHE A 152 -7.60 -16.82 12.25
N SER A 153 -6.98 -17.83 12.88
CA SER A 153 -7.55 -19.18 12.95
C SER A 153 -8.68 -19.32 13.97
N ARG A 154 -8.69 -18.51 15.03
CA ARG A 154 -9.73 -18.54 16.07
C ARG A 154 -11.06 -17.92 15.66
N VAL A 155 -11.12 -17.22 14.56
CA VAL A 155 -12.34 -16.56 14.05
C VAL A 155 -13.46 -17.56 13.73
N HIS A 156 -13.13 -18.81 13.41
CA HIS A 156 -14.13 -19.81 13.02
C HIS A 156 -14.81 -20.54 14.16
N HIS A 157 -14.30 -20.48 15.39
CA HIS A 157 -14.85 -21.27 16.49
C HIS A 157 -15.65 -20.47 17.51
N ASP A 158 -15.51 -19.13 17.54
CA ASP A 158 -16.28 -18.31 18.50
C ASP A 158 -16.69 -16.97 17.87
N ARG A 159 -17.95 -16.88 17.42
CA ARG A 159 -18.55 -15.65 16.87
C ARG A 159 -18.56 -14.48 17.85
N ASN A 160 -18.30 -14.70 19.12
CA ASN A 160 -18.31 -13.67 20.16
C ASN A 160 -16.89 -13.12 20.51
N ARG A 161 -15.81 -13.72 19.99
CA ARG A 161 -14.45 -13.24 20.20
C ARG A 161 -13.80 -12.86 18.87
N ARG A 162 -14.23 -11.74 18.31
CA ARG A 162 -13.59 -11.16 17.11
C ARG A 162 -12.24 -10.58 17.52
N GLY A 163 -11.14 -11.25 17.18
CA GLY A 163 -9.79 -10.70 17.31
C GLY A 163 -9.52 -9.60 16.26
N ALA A 164 -8.52 -8.75 16.49
CA ALA A 164 -8.17 -7.62 15.62
C ALA A 164 -7.96 -7.99 14.14
N VAL A 165 -7.47 -9.20 13.86
CA VAL A 165 -7.24 -9.65 12.48
C VAL A 165 -8.53 -10.10 11.80
N ALA A 166 -9.49 -10.62 12.56
CA ALA A 166 -10.83 -10.89 12.03
C ALA A 166 -11.51 -9.60 11.62
N HIS A 167 -11.35 -8.56 12.42
CA HIS A 167 -11.85 -7.23 12.11
C HIS A 167 -11.25 -6.72 10.81
N TYR A 168 -9.94 -6.80 10.65
CA TYR A 168 -9.28 -6.37 9.42
C TYR A 168 -9.74 -7.17 8.18
N ALA A 169 -9.89 -8.49 8.30
CA ALA A 169 -10.41 -9.30 7.20
C ALA A 169 -11.84 -8.88 6.82
N ASP A 170 -12.69 -8.60 7.81
CA ASP A 170 -14.05 -8.09 7.58
C ASP A 170 -14.01 -6.73 6.85
N LEU A 171 -13.12 -5.81 7.22
CA LEU A 171 -12.93 -4.53 6.54
C LEU A 171 -12.55 -4.72 5.07
N VAL A 172 -11.60 -5.62 4.79
CA VAL A 172 -11.20 -5.91 3.39
C VAL A 172 -12.34 -6.53 2.60
N LEU A 173 -13.09 -7.46 3.20
CA LEU A 173 -14.25 -8.06 2.54
C LEU A 173 -15.37 -7.02 2.28
N GLN A 174 -15.56 -6.07 3.18
CA GLN A 174 -16.48 -4.93 2.95
C GLN A 174 -15.98 -4.03 1.81
N ALA A 175 -14.68 -3.70 1.77
CA ALA A 175 -14.08 -2.93 0.68
C ALA A 175 -14.28 -3.64 -0.68
N ARG A 176 -14.05 -4.96 -0.75
CA ARG A 176 -14.30 -5.77 -1.95
C ARG A 176 -15.77 -5.75 -2.40
N ARG A 177 -16.71 -5.86 -1.45
CA ARG A 177 -18.15 -5.78 -1.75
C ARG A 177 -18.52 -4.40 -2.28
N LYS A 178 -18.05 -3.34 -1.60
CA LYS A 178 -18.28 -1.96 -2.01
C LYS A 178 -17.75 -1.72 -3.43
N ARG A 179 -16.51 -2.15 -3.72
CA ARG A 179 -15.89 -2.05 -5.03
C ARG A 179 -16.74 -2.74 -6.11
N ARG A 180 -17.19 -3.96 -5.84
CA ARG A 180 -18.04 -4.71 -6.77
C ARG A 180 -19.37 -4.01 -7.07
N ILE A 181 -19.99 -3.39 -6.07
CA ILE A 181 -21.27 -2.69 -6.22
C ILE A 181 -21.09 -1.34 -6.93
N VAL A 182 -20.00 -0.64 -6.62
CA VAL A 182 -19.78 0.73 -7.10
C VAL A 182 -19.39 0.74 -8.58
N ASP A 183 -18.46 -0.07 -8.98
CA ASP A 183 -17.81 0.00 -10.29
C ASP A 183 -17.51 -1.38 -10.91
N ASN A 184 -18.09 -2.45 -10.35
CA ASN A 184 -17.83 -3.84 -10.73
C ASN A 184 -16.34 -4.25 -10.66
N GLY A 185 -15.51 -3.44 -10.00
CA GLY A 185 -14.08 -3.69 -9.84
C GLY A 185 -13.76 -4.88 -8.94
N VAL A 186 -12.55 -5.39 -9.07
CA VAL A 186 -12.02 -6.49 -8.26
C VAL A 186 -10.76 -6.00 -7.56
N ILE A 187 -10.68 -6.23 -6.25
CA ILE A 187 -9.47 -5.99 -5.47
C ILE A 187 -8.69 -7.30 -5.37
N ASP A 188 -7.49 -7.33 -5.95
CA ASP A 188 -6.54 -8.42 -5.74
C ASP A 188 -5.89 -8.26 -4.37
N TRP A 189 -6.30 -9.08 -3.40
CA TRP A 189 -5.79 -9.01 -2.04
C TRP A 189 -4.61 -9.96 -1.87
N VAL A 190 -3.44 -9.41 -1.52
CA VAL A 190 -2.19 -10.15 -1.31
C VAL A 190 -1.77 -10.01 0.14
N MET A 191 -1.77 -11.10 0.87
CA MET A 191 -1.23 -11.18 2.22
C MET A 191 0.27 -11.44 2.14
N VAL A 192 1.09 -10.52 2.64
CA VAL A 192 2.55 -10.59 2.58
C VAL A 192 3.12 -10.97 3.94
N ARG A 193 3.77 -12.12 4.00
CA ARG A 193 4.54 -12.52 5.20
C ARG A 193 5.78 -11.63 5.29
N ASN A 194 5.84 -10.77 6.28
CA ASN A 194 6.88 -9.76 6.42
C ASN A 194 7.64 -9.91 7.73
N ARG A 195 8.83 -9.30 7.83
CA ARG A 195 9.74 -9.43 8.97
C ARG A 195 10.03 -10.88 9.33
N MET A 196 10.24 -11.69 8.30
CA MET A 196 10.53 -13.11 8.48
C MET A 196 11.86 -13.30 9.19
N ALA A 197 11.90 -14.26 10.12
CA ALA A 197 13.16 -14.67 10.75
C ALA A 197 14.06 -15.39 9.73
N SER A 198 15.36 -15.15 9.80
CA SER A 198 16.34 -15.76 8.89
C SER A 198 16.47 -17.30 9.02
N LEU A 199 15.99 -17.86 10.12
CA LEU A 199 16.02 -19.30 10.36
C LEU A 199 14.63 -19.92 10.14
N SER A 200 14.57 -20.91 9.27
CA SER A 200 13.36 -21.72 9.08
C SER A 200 13.04 -22.49 10.36
N SER A 201 11.93 -22.15 10.99
CA SER A 201 11.43 -22.82 12.19
C SER A 201 10.21 -23.70 11.85
N ASN A 202 9.91 -24.70 12.72
CA ASN A 202 8.68 -25.46 12.61
C ASN A 202 7.45 -24.54 12.64
N ASN A 203 7.54 -23.39 13.31
CA ASN A 203 6.50 -22.37 13.35
C ASN A 203 6.25 -21.77 11.96
N ALA A 204 7.28 -21.48 11.17
CA ALA A 204 7.11 -20.94 9.81
C ALA A 204 6.30 -21.87 8.89
N LYS A 205 6.51 -23.19 9.03
CA LYS A 205 5.72 -24.19 8.27
C LYS A 205 4.25 -24.21 8.70
N GLN A 206 3.98 -24.15 10.00
CA GLN A 206 2.61 -24.11 10.51
C GLN A 206 1.88 -22.82 10.12
N ILE A 207 2.59 -21.69 10.15
CA ILE A 207 2.10 -20.40 9.68
C ILE A 207 1.71 -20.50 8.19
N ALA A 208 2.57 -21.04 7.34
CA ALA A 208 2.29 -21.22 5.92
C ALA A 208 1.06 -22.09 5.66
N VAL A 209 0.89 -23.19 6.41
CA VAL A 209 -0.28 -24.07 6.32
C VAL A 209 -1.56 -23.32 6.73
N SER A 210 -1.53 -22.58 7.83
CA SER A 210 -2.67 -21.81 8.32
C SER A 210 -3.06 -20.70 7.35
N LEU A 211 -2.09 -19.97 6.81
CA LEU A 211 -2.33 -18.96 5.78
C LEU A 211 -2.90 -19.56 4.50
N GLY A 212 -2.42 -20.72 4.07
CA GLY A 212 -2.95 -21.42 2.90
C GLY A 212 -4.41 -21.87 3.07
N ARG A 213 -4.85 -22.19 4.30
CA ARG A 213 -6.26 -22.44 4.59
C ARG A 213 -7.08 -21.16 4.52
N LEU A 214 -6.65 -20.11 5.21
CA LEU A 214 -7.34 -18.82 5.23
C LEU A 214 -7.40 -18.16 3.84
N SER A 215 -6.35 -18.32 3.04
CA SER A 215 -6.30 -17.87 1.64
C SER A 215 -7.48 -18.42 0.82
N ARG A 216 -7.80 -19.72 0.98
CA ARG A 216 -8.94 -20.36 0.29
C ARG A 216 -10.29 -19.88 0.84
N GLU A 217 -10.39 -19.62 2.13
CA GLU A 217 -11.62 -19.19 2.78
C GLU A 217 -11.96 -17.71 2.49
N LEU A 218 -10.95 -16.83 2.54
CA LEU A 218 -11.11 -15.39 2.40
C LEU A 218 -10.78 -14.86 0.98
N GLY A 219 -10.23 -15.73 0.13
CA GLY A 219 -9.93 -15.40 -1.26
C GLY A 219 -8.79 -14.38 -1.41
N PHE A 220 -7.71 -14.49 -0.65
CA PHE A 220 -6.47 -13.73 -0.85
C PHE A 220 -5.35 -14.62 -1.38
N ARG A 221 -4.34 -14.00 -2.01
CA ARG A 221 -3.08 -14.63 -2.36
C ARG A 221 -2.05 -14.44 -1.25
N THR A 222 -1.08 -15.32 -1.15
CA THR A 222 0.04 -15.18 -0.21
C THR A 222 1.32 -14.90 -0.96
N ALA A 223 2.16 -14.04 -0.41
CA ALA A 223 3.52 -13.78 -0.89
C ALA A 223 4.48 -13.70 0.29
N ASP A 224 5.74 -14.02 0.05
CA ASP A 224 6.81 -13.74 0.98
C ASP A 224 7.28 -12.30 0.77
N GLY A 225 7.47 -11.58 1.88
CA GLY A 225 7.97 -10.21 1.91
C GLY A 225 9.44 -10.16 2.30
N LEU A 226 9.75 -9.19 3.13
CA LEU A 226 11.12 -8.91 3.54
C LEU A 226 11.46 -9.61 4.86
N HIS A 227 12.67 -10.12 4.98
CA HIS A 227 13.20 -10.56 6.27
C HIS A 227 13.53 -9.36 7.17
N ASP A 228 13.64 -9.59 8.48
CA ASP A 228 14.09 -8.54 9.41
C ASP A 228 15.61 -8.35 9.28
N ARG A 229 16.01 -7.47 8.34
CA ARG A 229 17.41 -7.16 8.05
C ARG A 229 17.76 -5.76 8.50
N VAL A 230 18.96 -5.62 9.06
CA VAL A 230 19.50 -4.35 9.54
C VAL A 230 19.61 -3.33 8.40
N ILE A 231 19.97 -3.77 7.19
CA ILE A 231 20.15 -2.89 6.03
C ILE A 231 18.91 -2.05 5.68
N PHE A 232 17.70 -2.57 5.88
CA PHE A 232 16.50 -1.78 5.62
C PHE A 232 16.34 -0.59 6.57
N ARG A 233 16.93 -0.68 7.76
CA ARG A 233 16.96 0.42 8.75
C ARG A 233 18.13 1.37 8.55
N GLU A 234 19.29 0.85 8.14
CA GLU A 234 20.48 1.64 7.89
C GLU A 234 20.35 2.55 6.67
N LEU A 235 19.70 2.08 5.61
CA LEU A 235 19.53 2.85 4.37
C LEU A 235 18.38 3.87 4.44
N PHE A 236 17.40 3.68 5.33
CA PHE A 236 16.24 4.56 5.45
C PHE A 236 16.61 6.03 5.70
N PRO A 237 17.50 6.39 6.66
CA PRO A 237 17.83 7.78 6.95
C PRO A 237 18.48 8.54 5.79
N ILE A 238 19.08 7.81 4.86
CA ILE A 238 19.73 8.39 3.67
C ILE A 238 18.86 8.25 2.41
N GLY A 239 17.63 7.73 2.54
CA GLY A 239 16.68 7.62 1.43
C GLY A 239 17.05 6.59 0.37
N LEU A 240 17.88 5.60 0.72
CA LEU A 240 18.29 4.54 -0.18
C LEU A 240 17.61 3.20 0.17
N THR A 241 17.52 2.34 -0.83
CA THR A 241 17.09 0.94 -0.70
C THR A 241 18.21 -0.01 -1.09
N ALA A 242 18.03 -1.29 -0.84
CA ALA A 242 18.96 -2.31 -1.32
C ALA A 242 19.03 -2.39 -2.85
N LEU A 243 18.05 -1.83 -3.58
CA LEU A 243 18.03 -1.78 -5.05
C LEU A 243 18.91 -0.69 -5.64
N ASP A 244 19.28 0.30 -4.83
CA ASP A 244 20.09 1.42 -5.29
C ASP A 244 21.56 1.02 -5.49
N PRO A 245 22.33 1.73 -6.35
CA PRO A 245 23.75 1.45 -6.61
C PRO A 245 24.61 1.91 -5.43
N ILE A 246 24.55 1.15 -4.32
CA ILE A 246 25.28 1.44 -3.08
C ILE A 246 26.81 1.39 -3.30
N GLU A 247 27.25 0.65 -4.32
CA GLU A 247 28.67 0.42 -4.65
C GLU A 247 29.33 1.64 -5.29
N GLU A 248 28.55 2.45 -6.04
CA GLU A 248 29.10 3.48 -6.91
C GLU A 248 29.23 4.85 -6.26
N GLY A 249 28.65 5.09 -5.09
CA GLY A 249 28.70 6.44 -4.53
C GLY A 249 28.33 6.66 -3.08
N ALA A 250 27.68 5.71 -2.40
CA ALA A 250 27.15 5.96 -1.07
C ALA A 250 27.91 5.25 0.06
N ILE A 251 28.41 4.06 -0.18
CA ILE A 251 29.11 3.23 0.80
C ILE A 251 30.24 2.52 0.07
N ASN A 252 31.48 2.95 0.28
CA ASN A 252 32.66 2.35 -0.34
C ASN A 252 32.78 0.88 0.01
N GLY A 253 32.50 -0.03 -0.92
CA GLY A 253 32.75 -1.46 -0.73
C GLY A 253 31.92 -2.37 -1.64
N ALA A 254 32.37 -3.62 -1.80
CA ALA A 254 31.62 -4.66 -2.48
C ALA A 254 30.32 -4.99 -1.71
N LEU A 255 29.24 -5.30 -2.45
CA LEU A 255 27.97 -5.74 -1.85
C LEU A 255 28.17 -6.92 -0.92
N THR A 256 27.65 -6.80 0.28
CA THR A 256 27.61 -7.92 1.23
C THR A 256 26.56 -8.96 0.80
N THR A 257 26.74 -10.20 1.24
CA THR A 257 25.75 -11.28 1.02
C THR A 257 24.35 -10.87 1.52
N SER A 258 24.30 -10.09 2.63
CA SER A 258 23.04 -9.59 3.19
C SER A 258 22.34 -8.62 2.25
N GLN A 259 23.10 -7.71 1.61
CA GLN A 259 22.57 -6.74 0.64
C GLN A 259 22.05 -7.43 -0.62
N LEU A 260 22.81 -8.39 -1.17
CA LEU A 260 22.36 -9.20 -2.30
C LEU A 260 21.08 -9.98 -1.99
N SER A 261 20.97 -10.53 -0.77
CA SER A 261 19.76 -11.22 -0.35
C SER A 261 18.58 -10.25 -0.21
N ALA A 262 18.81 -9.05 0.33
CA ALA A 262 17.77 -8.03 0.43
C ALA A 262 17.25 -7.58 -0.95
N ARG A 263 18.13 -7.41 -1.96
CA ARG A 263 17.73 -7.15 -3.34
C ARG A 263 16.81 -8.23 -3.88
N ARG A 264 17.22 -9.49 -3.74
CA ARG A 264 16.42 -10.64 -4.22
C ARG A 264 15.06 -10.70 -3.55
N GLU A 265 14.97 -10.42 -2.25
CA GLU A 265 13.70 -10.41 -1.53
C GLU A 265 12.74 -9.35 -2.08
N VAL A 266 13.23 -8.16 -2.41
CA VAL A 266 12.41 -7.11 -3.01
C VAL A 266 11.96 -7.52 -4.42
N ASP A 267 12.87 -8.05 -5.24
CA ASP A 267 12.57 -8.52 -6.61
C ASP A 267 11.52 -9.65 -6.58
N ASP A 268 11.67 -10.61 -5.66
CA ASP A 268 10.76 -11.73 -5.53
C ASP A 268 9.39 -11.28 -5.01
N LEU A 269 9.35 -10.32 -4.09
CA LEU A 269 8.11 -9.69 -3.63
C LEU A 269 7.36 -9.03 -4.80
N VAL A 270 8.03 -8.17 -5.57
CA VAL A 270 7.38 -7.44 -6.69
C VAL A 270 6.87 -8.42 -7.75
N LYS A 271 7.63 -9.48 -8.07
CA LYS A 271 7.17 -10.55 -8.96
C LYS A 271 5.94 -11.27 -8.40
N ALA A 272 5.93 -11.56 -7.09
CA ALA A 272 4.81 -12.24 -6.43
C ALA A 272 3.54 -11.37 -6.38
N LEU A 273 3.67 -10.04 -6.37
CA LEU A 273 2.51 -9.13 -6.48
C LEU A 273 1.83 -9.26 -7.85
N ALA A 274 2.51 -9.74 -8.89
CA ALA A 274 1.97 -9.95 -10.23
C ALA A 274 1.24 -8.70 -10.77
N LEU A 275 1.86 -7.53 -10.57
CA LEU A 275 1.32 -6.26 -11.04
C LEU A 275 1.22 -6.26 -12.57
N PRO A 276 0.25 -5.54 -13.16
CA PRO A 276 0.06 -5.55 -14.60
C PRO A 276 1.27 -4.95 -15.33
N THR A 277 1.68 -5.58 -16.41
CA THR A 277 2.75 -5.09 -17.31
C THR A 277 2.24 -4.09 -18.34
N ARG A 278 0.92 -3.99 -18.50
CA ARG A 278 0.24 -3.00 -19.33
C ARG A 278 -0.79 -2.28 -18.48
N LEU A 279 -0.89 -0.99 -18.65
CA LEU A 279 -1.89 -0.19 -17.93
C LEU A 279 -3.29 -0.66 -18.29
N PRO A 280 -4.22 -0.65 -17.32
CA PRO A 280 -5.62 -0.90 -17.56
C PRO A 280 -6.20 0.11 -18.57
N GLY A 281 -7.06 -0.38 -19.45
CA GLY A 281 -7.68 0.42 -20.53
C GLY A 281 -8.91 1.21 -20.08
N VAL A 282 -9.72 1.61 -21.07
CA VAL A 282 -10.92 2.45 -20.91
C VAL A 282 -11.90 1.95 -19.85
N GLU A 283 -12.13 0.64 -19.76
CA GLU A 283 -13.04 0.06 -18.76
C GLU A 283 -12.59 0.36 -17.32
N HIS A 284 -11.29 0.34 -17.08
CA HIS A 284 -10.73 0.66 -15.78
C HIS A 284 -10.88 2.15 -15.44
N MET A 285 -10.68 3.01 -16.43
CA MET A 285 -10.89 4.45 -16.29
C MET A 285 -12.36 4.77 -15.98
N GLU A 286 -13.30 4.11 -16.65
CA GLU A 286 -14.74 4.26 -16.35
C GLU A 286 -15.08 3.78 -14.94
N SER A 287 -14.51 2.66 -14.52
CA SER A 287 -14.61 2.12 -13.15
C SER A 287 -14.12 3.15 -12.12
N ARG A 288 -12.96 3.77 -12.35
CA ARG A 288 -12.42 4.82 -11.48
C ARG A 288 -13.32 6.05 -11.41
N ARG A 289 -13.84 6.51 -12.56
CA ARG A 289 -14.77 7.63 -12.59
C ARG A 289 -16.03 7.32 -11.79
N LEU A 290 -16.63 6.14 -11.98
CA LEU A 290 -17.81 5.72 -11.23
C LEU A 290 -17.53 5.63 -9.72
N TRP A 291 -16.37 5.11 -9.33
CA TRP A 291 -15.97 5.09 -7.92
C TRP A 291 -15.92 6.51 -7.36
N ARG A 292 -15.19 7.41 -8.03
CA ARG A 292 -15.04 8.80 -7.62
C ARG A 292 -16.39 9.51 -7.50
N ASP A 293 -17.22 9.45 -8.53
CA ASP A 293 -18.50 10.14 -8.59
C ASP A 293 -19.45 9.67 -7.46
N ARG A 294 -19.50 8.37 -7.19
CA ARG A 294 -20.33 7.83 -6.11
C ARG A 294 -19.79 8.14 -4.72
N VAL A 295 -18.49 8.07 -4.55
CA VAL A 295 -17.87 8.36 -3.25
C VAL A 295 -17.93 9.86 -2.97
N VAL A 296 -17.64 10.72 -3.96
CA VAL A 296 -17.77 12.19 -3.82
C VAL A 296 -19.23 12.60 -3.59
N GLY A 297 -20.19 11.97 -4.31
CA GLY A 297 -21.62 12.22 -4.10
C GLY A 297 -22.06 11.97 -2.67
N TYR A 298 -21.70 10.80 -2.12
CA TYR A 298 -22.04 10.42 -0.76
C TYR A 298 -21.52 11.40 0.29
N TYR A 299 -20.29 11.92 0.13
CA TYR A 299 -19.72 12.86 1.08
C TYR A 299 -20.21 14.29 0.92
N LYS A 300 -20.59 14.70 -0.28
CA LYS A 300 -21.30 15.98 -0.47
C LYS A 300 -22.68 15.98 0.21
N GLU A 301 -23.37 14.85 0.16
CA GLU A 301 -24.65 14.71 0.87
C GLU A 301 -24.48 14.77 2.40
N LEU A 302 -23.48 14.07 2.95
CA LEU A 302 -23.17 14.13 4.39
C LEU A 302 -22.76 15.54 4.88
N ALA A 303 -22.05 16.30 4.04
CA ALA A 303 -21.64 17.66 4.38
C ALA A 303 -22.79 18.68 4.29
N THR A 304 -23.90 18.33 3.63
CA THR A 304 -25.07 19.19 3.46
C THR A 304 -26.23 18.87 4.42
N GLU A 305 -26.19 17.73 5.11
CA GLU A 305 -27.20 17.43 6.15
C GLU A 305 -26.99 18.36 7.36
N PRO A 306 -28.02 19.14 7.72
CA PRO A 306 -27.93 19.99 8.90
C PRO A 306 -27.81 19.12 10.15
N VAL A 307 -26.79 19.38 10.97
CA VAL A 307 -26.62 18.76 12.29
C VAL A 307 -27.87 19.10 13.11
N GLU A 308 -28.75 18.13 13.35
CA GLU A 308 -29.83 18.29 14.32
C GLU A 308 -29.17 18.54 15.70
N PRO A 309 -29.54 19.62 16.38
CA PRO A 309 -28.99 19.88 17.70
C PRO A 309 -29.43 18.77 18.65
N ALA A 310 -28.46 18.12 19.27
CA ALA A 310 -28.70 17.13 20.32
C ALA A 310 -29.54 17.79 21.46
N HIS A 311 -30.73 17.25 21.68
CA HIS A 311 -31.62 17.62 22.79
C HIS A 311 -31.13 17.05 24.12
#